data_03527aeaf0ddfa18e4d0a622bdd28b40
#
_entry.id   03527aeaf0ddfa18e4d0a622bdd28b40
#
_cell.length_a   1.000
_cell.length_b   1.000
_cell.length_c   1.000
_cell.angle_alpha   90.00
_cell.angle_beta   90.00
_cell.angle_gamma   90.00
#
_symmetry.space_group_name_H-M   'P 1'
#
loop_
_entity.id
_entity.type
_entity.pdbx_description
1 polymer ?
#
loop_
_entity_poly.entity_id
_entity_poly.type
_entity_poly.pdbx_seq_one_letter_code
_entity_poly.pdbx_strand_id
1 'polypeptide(L)'
;MQHFPEIQLTFEETRVLGCLLEKETLTPDAYPLSLNSLVTACNQNSSRYPITEFEAGHVLEALRSLSEKYLVEKVVGGRTAKYEHCLKHVLSLQDRERAILTVLLLRGPQTAGELKQRTERIHHFESLAEVEETLAWFIEYPHGPLIRRIPAGGGRRVETFEHLLSEQPPAPEPEPGGSSSETEDCEPGCPDTPEHQGDSAWHESIEARLARLEQEVMTLRSRINQFLGGESQ
;
A
#
# COMPACT_ATOMS: atom_id res chain seq x y z
N MET A 1 -19.64 18.43 -4.00
CA MET A 1 -18.22 18.08 -3.90
C MET A 1 -18.08 17.13 -2.72
N GLN A 2 -17.70 15.89 -2.96
CA GLN A 2 -17.51 14.93 -1.85
C GLN A 2 -16.19 15.29 -1.15
N HIS A 3 -16.22 15.35 0.17
CA HIS A 3 -15.02 15.52 0.99
C HIS A 3 -14.21 14.23 0.92
N PHE A 4 -12.98 14.28 0.42
CA PHE A 4 -12.10 13.14 0.25
C PHE A 4 -11.73 12.42 1.55
N PRO A 5 -11.65 13.05 2.73
CA PRO A 5 -11.45 12.34 4.00
C PRO A 5 -12.57 11.35 4.36
N GLU A 6 -13.74 11.47 3.71
CA GLU A 6 -14.89 10.57 3.94
C GLU A 6 -14.89 9.32 3.05
N ILE A 7 -14.02 9.28 2.01
CA ILE A 7 -13.92 8.13 1.12
C ILE A 7 -12.93 7.13 1.70
N GLN A 8 -13.46 6.15 2.41
CA GLN A 8 -12.68 4.98 2.84
C GLN A 8 -12.76 3.91 1.75
N LEU A 9 -11.59 3.51 1.25
CA LEU A 9 -11.43 2.43 0.27
C LEU A 9 -11.05 1.13 0.98
N THR A 10 -11.53 0.01 0.49
CA THR A 10 -11.00 -1.30 0.89
C THR A 10 -9.65 -1.54 0.24
N PHE A 11 -8.97 -2.59 0.66
CA PHE A 11 -7.69 -2.98 0.06
C PHE A 11 -7.83 -3.35 -1.42
N GLU A 12 -8.91 -4.06 -1.78
CA GLU A 12 -9.23 -4.45 -3.16
C GLU A 12 -9.51 -3.22 -4.02
N GLU A 13 -10.29 -2.27 -3.51
CA GLU A 13 -10.58 -1.00 -4.18
C GLU A 13 -9.31 -0.19 -4.43
N THR A 14 -8.45 -0.11 -3.41
CA THR A 14 -7.15 0.57 -3.49
C THR A 14 -6.26 -0.05 -4.58
N ARG A 15 -6.20 -1.40 -4.61
CA ARG A 15 -5.43 -2.14 -5.61
C ARG A 15 -5.98 -1.93 -7.03
N VAL A 16 -7.29 -2.01 -7.23
CA VAL A 16 -7.94 -1.81 -8.53
C VAL A 16 -7.70 -0.38 -9.03
N LEU A 17 -7.90 0.62 -8.16
CA LEU A 17 -7.70 2.02 -8.50
C LEU A 17 -6.24 2.34 -8.87
N GLY A 18 -5.27 1.81 -8.08
CA GLY A 18 -3.85 1.94 -8.38
C GLY A 18 -3.46 1.28 -9.70
N CYS A 19 -4.05 0.11 -10.04
CA CYS A 19 -3.83 -0.55 -11.33
C CYS A 19 -4.38 0.27 -12.50
N LEU A 20 -5.54 0.89 -12.36
CA LEU A 20 -6.11 1.76 -13.40
C LEU A 20 -5.21 2.97 -13.66
N LEU A 21 -4.74 3.65 -12.60
CA LEU A 21 -3.80 4.78 -12.71
C LEU A 21 -2.48 4.37 -13.39
N GLU A 22 -1.89 3.25 -12.98
CA GLU A 22 -0.65 2.74 -13.57
C GLU A 22 -0.82 2.44 -15.06
N LYS A 23 -1.88 1.72 -15.44
CA LYS A 23 -2.07 1.26 -16.82
C LYS A 23 -2.51 2.36 -17.77
N GLU A 24 -3.18 3.40 -17.30
CA GLU A 24 -3.45 4.60 -18.11
C GLU A 24 -2.15 5.21 -18.64
N THR A 25 -1.11 5.26 -17.80
CA THR A 25 0.18 5.87 -18.18
C THR A 25 1.11 4.88 -18.90
N LEU A 26 1.24 3.65 -18.39
CA LEU A 26 2.22 2.70 -18.91
C LEU A 26 1.76 1.93 -20.14
N THR A 27 0.46 1.75 -20.33
CA THR A 27 -0.11 0.99 -21.45
C THR A 27 -1.37 1.68 -22.02
N PRO A 28 -1.25 2.91 -22.51
CA PRO A 28 -2.40 3.71 -22.98
C PRO A 28 -3.19 3.03 -24.11
N ASP A 29 -2.53 2.29 -24.99
CA ASP A 29 -3.17 1.56 -26.10
C ASP A 29 -4.11 0.44 -25.61
N ALA A 30 -3.86 -0.11 -24.41
CA ALA A 30 -4.69 -1.13 -23.78
C ALA A 30 -5.77 -0.54 -22.87
N TYR A 31 -5.71 0.75 -22.57
CA TYR A 31 -6.64 1.46 -21.68
C TYR A 31 -7.84 2.01 -22.46
N PRO A 32 -9.07 2.03 -21.95
CA PRO A 32 -9.56 1.47 -20.66
C PRO A 32 -9.46 -0.05 -20.56
N LEU A 33 -9.37 -0.60 -19.32
CA LEU A 33 -9.10 -2.01 -19.08
C LEU A 33 -10.37 -2.87 -18.99
N SER A 34 -10.31 -4.09 -19.53
CA SER A 34 -11.33 -5.11 -19.28
C SER A 34 -11.19 -5.70 -17.87
N LEU A 35 -12.22 -6.38 -17.38
CA LEU A 35 -12.17 -7.09 -16.09
C LEU A 35 -10.98 -8.06 -16.02
N ASN A 36 -10.79 -8.89 -17.06
CA ASN A 36 -9.66 -9.85 -17.08
C ASN A 36 -8.31 -9.16 -17.06
N SER A 37 -8.16 -8.04 -17.79
CA SER A 37 -6.93 -7.24 -17.77
C SER A 37 -6.67 -6.65 -16.39
N LEU A 38 -7.72 -6.23 -15.66
CA LEU A 38 -7.62 -5.74 -14.29
C LEU A 38 -7.22 -6.84 -13.31
N VAL A 39 -7.83 -8.02 -13.38
CA VAL A 39 -7.45 -9.18 -12.56
C VAL A 39 -5.95 -9.48 -12.74
N THR A 40 -5.50 -9.55 -13.99
CA THR A 40 -4.08 -9.77 -14.30
C THR A 40 -3.21 -8.63 -13.75
N ALA A 41 -3.62 -7.38 -13.86
CA ALA A 41 -2.89 -6.23 -13.35
C ALA A 41 -2.82 -6.20 -11.81
N CYS A 42 -3.89 -6.60 -11.11
CA CYS A 42 -3.92 -6.68 -9.65
C CYS A 42 -2.96 -7.74 -9.11
N ASN A 43 -2.87 -8.90 -9.79
CA ASN A 43 -2.10 -10.07 -9.38
C ASN A 43 -0.67 -10.11 -9.94
N GLN A 44 -0.15 -8.98 -10.44
CA GLN A 44 1.25 -8.91 -10.90
C GLN A 44 2.22 -9.18 -9.74
N ASN A 45 3.26 -9.99 -9.98
CA ASN A 45 4.29 -10.31 -9.00
C ASN A 45 5.28 -9.14 -8.75
N SER A 46 5.30 -8.15 -9.64
CA SER A 46 6.16 -6.98 -9.52
C SER A 46 5.35 -5.70 -9.33
N SER A 47 5.96 -4.73 -8.66
CA SER A 47 5.34 -3.41 -8.41
C SER A 47 4.03 -3.46 -7.61
N ARG A 48 3.83 -4.50 -6.81
CA ARG A 48 2.70 -4.72 -5.91
C ARG A 48 3.17 -5.12 -4.53
N TYR A 49 2.53 -4.57 -3.52
CA TYR A 49 2.72 -5.02 -2.15
C TYR A 49 1.41 -4.88 -1.35
N PRO A 50 0.99 -5.95 -0.67
CA PRO A 50 1.43 -7.33 -0.83
C PRO A 50 1.10 -7.89 -2.23
N ILE A 51 1.68 -9.01 -2.61
CA ILE A 51 1.25 -9.79 -3.78
C ILE A 51 -0.12 -10.37 -3.48
N THR A 52 -1.00 -10.38 -4.47
CA THR A 52 -2.39 -10.83 -4.32
C THR A 52 -2.76 -11.87 -5.38
N GLU A 53 -3.77 -12.69 -5.05
CA GLU A 53 -4.40 -13.66 -5.95
C GLU A 53 -5.91 -13.38 -6.02
N PHE A 54 -6.27 -12.19 -6.50
CA PHE A 54 -7.67 -11.80 -6.64
C PHE A 54 -8.35 -12.60 -7.74
N GLU A 55 -9.53 -13.11 -7.43
CA GLU A 55 -10.44 -13.66 -8.43
C GLU A 55 -11.24 -12.54 -9.12
N ALA A 56 -11.86 -12.87 -10.25
CA ALA A 56 -12.69 -11.92 -10.99
C ALA A 56 -13.85 -11.35 -10.15
N GLY A 57 -14.37 -12.13 -9.20
CA GLY A 57 -15.41 -11.68 -8.27
C GLY A 57 -14.97 -10.54 -7.37
N HIS A 58 -13.79 -10.63 -6.76
CA HIS A 58 -13.20 -9.58 -5.90
C HIS A 58 -13.02 -8.27 -6.67
N VAL A 59 -12.45 -8.36 -7.89
CA VAL A 59 -12.22 -7.17 -8.73
C VAL A 59 -13.53 -6.55 -9.21
N LEU A 60 -14.54 -7.38 -9.54
CA LEU A 60 -15.84 -6.88 -9.97
C LEU A 60 -16.59 -6.16 -8.84
N GLU A 61 -16.51 -6.67 -7.62
CA GLU A 61 -17.13 -6.05 -6.45
C GLU A 61 -16.44 -4.71 -6.12
N ALA A 62 -15.11 -4.68 -6.14
CA ALA A 62 -14.33 -3.45 -5.99
C ALA A 62 -14.70 -2.40 -7.06
N LEU A 63 -14.85 -2.81 -8.34
CA LEU A 63 -15.26 -1.92 -9.42
C LEU A 63 -16.68 -1.36 -9.22
N ARG A 64 -17.61 -2.17 -8.69
CA ARG A 64 -18.98 -1.71 -8.39
C ARG A 64 -18.94 -0.64 -7.30
N SER A 65 -18.27 -0.91 -6.19
CA SER A 65 -18.15 0.03 -5.09
C SER A 65 -17.41 1.31 -5.48
N LEU A 66 -16.32 1.21 -6.25
CA LEU A 66 -15.61 2.38 -6.80
C LEU A 66 -16.50 3.21 -7.75
N SER A 67 -17.38 2.56 -8.50
CA SER A 67 -18.34 3.26 -9.37
C SER A 67 -19.41 4.00 -8.57
N GLU A 68 -19.91 3.42 -7.48
CA GLU A 68 -20.82 4.08 -6.52
C GLU A 68 -20.17 5.29 -5.85
N LYS A 69 -18.85 5.24 -5.65
CA LYS A 69 -18.02 6.35 -5.11
C LYS A 69 -17.60 7.36 -6.20
N TYR A 70 -18.03 7.19 -7.45
CA TYR A 70 -17.65 8.03 -8.61
C TYR A 70 -16.14 8.08 -8.89
N LEU A 71 -15.38 7.07 -8.50
CA LEU A 71 -13.94 6.97 -8.71
C LEU A 71 -13.57 6.17 -9.96
N VAL A 72 -14.49 5.36 -10.46
CA VAL A 72 -14.35 4.54 -11.66
C VAL A 72 -15.62 4.61 -12.47
N GLU A 73 -15.50 4.67 -13.79
CA GLU A 73 -16.64 4.53 -14.69
C GLU A 73 -16.48 3.34 -15.66
N LYS A 74 -17.63 2.83 -16.07
CA LYS A 74 -17.73 1.76 -17.04
C LYS A 74 -17.92 2.34 -18.43
N VAL A 75 -16.96 2.12 -19.30
CA VAL A 75 -17.01 2.54 -20.70
C VAL A 75 -17.75 1.48 -21.52
N VAL A 76 -18.82 1.89 -22.16
CA VAL A 76 -19.64 1.04 -23.03
C VAL A 76 -19.40 1.45 -24.48
N GLY A 77 -18.78 0.58 -25.27
CA GLY A 77 -18.48 0.89 -26.68
C GLY A 77 -18.01 -0.31 -27.49
N GLY A 78 -17.99 -1.51 -26.90
CA GLY A 78 -17.48 -2.73 -27.54
C GLY A 78 -18.20 -4.00 -27.07
N ARG A 79 -17.66 -5.16 -27.48
CA ARG A 79 -18.16 -6.48 -27.05
C ARG A 79 -17.98 -6.75 -25.56
N THR A 80 -17.00 -6.09 -24.92
CA THR A 80 -16.61 -6.31 -23.53
C THR A 80 -16.66 -4.98 -22.79
N ALA A 81 -17.21 -4.96 -21.58
CA ALA A 81 -17.15 -3.82 -20.69
C ALA A 81 -15.70 -3.48 -20.35
N LYS A 82 -15.36 -2.22 -20.38
CA LYS A 82 -14.07 -1.67 -19.96
C LYS A 82 -14.27 -0.69 -18.84
N TYR A 83 -13.21 -0.40 -18.10
CA TYR A 83 -13.25 0.45 -16.91
C TYR A 83 -12.10 1.45 -16.95
N GLU A 84 -12.42 2.68 -16.55
CA GLU A 84 -11.45 3.76 -16.39
C GLU A 84 -11.64 4.50 -15.06
N HIS A 85 -10.59 5.14 -14.56
CA HIS A 85 -10.69 5.93 -13.33
C HIS A 85 -11.09 7.37 -13.61
N CYS A 86 -11.81 7.98 -12.65
CA CYS A 86 -12.29 9.36 -12.72
C CYS A 86 -11.45 10.34 -11.88
N LEU A 87 -10.30 9.94 -11.33
CA LEU A 87 -9.50 10.74 -10.38
C LEU A 87 -9.01 12.06 -10.96
N LYS A 88 -8.78 12.15 -12.26
CA LYS A 88 -8.43 13.42 -12.92
C LYS A 88 -9.48 14.51 -12.69
N HIS A 89 -10.75 14.13 -12.75
CA HIS A 89 -11.87 15.07 -12.56
C HIS A 89 -12.18 15.29 -11.08
N VAL A 90 -11.92 14.31 -10.24
CA VAL A 90 -12.25 14.37 -8.81
C VAL A 90 -11.20 15.09 -8.01
N LEU A 91 -9.90 14.85 -8.29
CA LEU A 91 -8.76 15.40 -7.54
C LEU A 91 -7.94 16.45 -8.31
N SER A 92 -8.19 16.64 -9.62
CA SER A 92 -7.41 17.53 -10.48
C SER A 92 -5.90 17.25 -10.46
N LEU A 93 -5.51 15.97 -10.35
CA LEU A 93 -4.11 15.55 -10.26
C LEU A 93 -3.37 15.75 -11.58
N GLN A 94 -2.17 16.31 -11.50
CA GLN A 94 -1.22 16.37 -12.60
C GLN A 94 -0.41 15.05 -12.67
N ASP A 95 0.49 14.94 -13.64
CA ASP A 95 1.24 13.71 -13.89
C ASP A 95 2.13 13.31 -12.72
N ARG A 96 2.77 14.26 -12.06
CA ARG A 96 3.64 14.04 -10.90
C ARG A 96 2.88 13.54 -9.68
N GLU A 97 1.72 14.14 -9.38
CA GLU A 97 0.87 13.70 -8.28
C GLU A 97 0.29 12.31 -8.56
N ARG A 98 -0.17 12.04 -9.79
CA ARG A 98 -0.65 10.72 -10.19
C ARG A 98 0.41 9.64 -10.01
N ALA A 99 1.66 9.93 -10.38
CA ALA A 99 2.77 8.97 -10.25
C ALA A 99 3.01 8.57 -8.78
N ILE A 100 3.09 9.56 -7.88
CA ILE A 100 3.27 9.31 -6.44
C ILE A 100 2.09 8.53 -5.88
N LEU A 101 0.86 8.98 -6.14
CA LEU A 101 -0.33 8.30 -5.64
C LEU A 101 -0.42 6.86 -6.15
N THR A 102 -0.08 6.61 -7.42
CA THR A 102 -0.05 5.25 -8.00
C THR A 102 0.88 4.32 -7.22
N VAL A 103 2.09 4.77 -6.92
CA VAL A 103 3.08 3.97 -6.17
C VAL A 103 2.58 3.68 -4.76
N LEU A 104 2.04 4.68 -4.07
CA LEU A 104 1.51 4.53 -2.72
C LEU A 104 0.31 3.58 -2.66
N LEU A 105 -0.62 3.66 -3.61
CA LEU A 105 -1.78 2.74 -3.68
C LEU A 105 -1.37 1.29 -3.96
N LEU A 106 -0.32 1.08 -4.75
CA LEU A 106 0.11 -0.26 -5.16
C LEU A 106 1.11 -0.92 -4.21
N ARG A 107 1.88 -0.13 -3.47
CA ARG A 107 3.01 -0.61 -2.65
C ARG A 107 2.94 -0.23 -1.18
N GLY A 108 1.95 0.59 -0.77
CA GLY A 108 1.84 1.09 0.59
C GLY A 108 2.89 2.16 0.93
N PRO A 109 3.25 2.32 2.22
CA PRO A 109 4.15 3.37 2.67
C PRO A 109 5.52 3.32 2.02
N GLN A 110 6.06 4.49 1.60
CA GLN A 110 7.33 4.64 0.90
C GLN A 110 8.12 5.83 1.43
N THR A 111 9.44 5.77 1.38
CA THR A 111 10.33 6.92 1.56
C THR A 111 10.30 7.81 0.31
N ALA A 112 10.70 9.07 0.43
CA ALA A 112 10.81 9.98 -0.73
C ALA A 112 11.82 9.45 -1.79
N GLY A 113 12.92 8.82 -1.35
CA GLY A 113 13.89 8.18 -2.24
C GLY A 113 13.31 6.99 -3.02
N GLU A 114 12.53 6.13 -2.34
CA GLU A 114 11.83 5.02 -3.01
C GLU A 114 10.76 5.51 -3.98
N LEU A 115 10.03 6.57 -3.63
CA LEU A 115 9.07 7.19 -4.53
C LEU A 115 9.75 7.69 -5.80
N LYS A 116 10.86 8.43 -5.68
CA LYS A 116 11.63 8.87 -6.85
C LYS A 116 12.01 7.71 -7.75
N GLN A 117 12.57 6.63 -7.20
CA GLN A 117 13.00 5.45 -7.95
C GLN A 117 11.83 4.70 -8.60
N ARG A 118 10.73 4.53 -7.86
CA ARG A 118 9.59 3.68 -8.28
C ARG A 118 8.62 4.38 -9.24
N THR A 119 8.64 5.70 -9.28
CA THR A 119 7.85 6.51 -10.23
C THR A 119 8.53 6.65 -11.59
N GLU A 120 9.81 6.33 -11.75
CA GLU A 120 10.64 6.58 -12.93
C GLU A 120 9.97 6.21 -14.27
N ARG A 121 9.21 5.13 -14.31
CA ARG A 121 8.51 4.67 -15.52
C ARG A 121 7.17 5.39 -15.76
N ILE A 122 6.60 6.02 -14.74
CA ILE A 122 5.30 6.72 -14.78
C ILE A 122 5.55 8.22 -15.01
N HIS A 123 6.44 8.79 -14.20
CA HIS A 123 6.87 10.17 -14.26
C HIS A 123 8.30 10.29 -13.73
N HIS A 124 9.18 10.90 -14.51
CA HIS A 124 10.56 11.13 -14.10
C HIS A 124 10.64 12.40 -13.24
N PHE A 125 11.13 12.27 -12.01
CA PHE A 125 11.45 13.38 -11.13
C PHE A 125 12.94 13.73 -11.24
N GLU A 126 13.26 14.97 -11.55
CA GLU A 126 14.65 15.41 -11.70
C GLU A 126 15.42 15.37 -10.37
N SER A 127 14.76 15.75 -9.26
CA SER A 127 15.37 15.83 -7.94
C SER A 127 14.50 15.22 -6.84
N LEU A 128 15.11 14.96 -5.70
CA LEU A 128 14.38 14.54 -4.50
C LEU A 128 13.50 15.69 -3.98
N ALA A 129 13.96 16.94 -4.14
CA ALA A 129 13.21 18.12 -3.72
C ALA A 129 11.86 18.25 -4.45
N GLU A 130 11.79 17.87 -5.74
CA GLU A 130 10.54 17.86 -6.50
C GLU A 130 9.53 16.82 -5.96
N VAL A 131 10.04 15.64 -5.52
CA VAL A 131 9.20 14.64 -4.86
C VAL A 131 8.67 15.17 -3.54
N GLU A 132 9.53 15.81 -2.73
CA GLU A 132 9.15 16.39 -1.43
C GLU A 132 8.13 17.52 -1.59
N GLU A 133 8.29 18.38 -2.61
CA GLU A 133 7.31 19.42 -2.96
C GLU A 133 5.95 18.80 -3.31
N THR A 134 5.94 17.75 -4.11
CA THR A 134 4.71 17.04 -4.48
C THR A 134 4.04 16.36 -3.28
N LEU A 135 4.84 15.79 -2.37
CA LEU A 135 4.34 15.23 -1.11
C LEU A 135 3.77 16.29 -0.19
N ALA A 136 4.41 17.46 -0.09
CA ALA A 136 3.89 18.59 0.68
C ALA A 136 2.53 19.07 0.13
N TRP A 137 2.39 19.14 -1.20
CA TRP A 137 1.12 19.46 -1.83
C TRP A 137 0.00 18.48 -1.44
N PHE A 138 0.27 17.17 -1.37
CA PHE A 138 -0.71 16.18 -0.92
C PHE A 138 -1.08 16.30 0.55
N ILE A 139 -0.13 16.68 1.40
CA ILE A 139 -0.35 16.89 2.84
C ILE A 139 -1.21 18.15 3.06
N GLU A 140 -1.00 19.19 2.26
CA GLU A 140 -1.70 20.46 2.34
C GLU A 140 -2.90 20.56 1.38
N TYR A 141 -3.37 19.41 0.86
CA TYR A 141 -4.46 19.40 -0.12
C TYR A 141 -5.72 20.12 0.41
N PRO A 142 -6.35 21.03 -0.38
CA PRO A 142 -7.41 21.94 0.11
C PRO A 142 -8.66 21.25 0.71
N HIS A 143 -8.93 20.02 0.29
CA HIS A 143 -10.09 19.26 0.73
C HIS A 143 -9.77 18.21 1.81
N GLY A 144 -8.63 18.34 2.46
CA GLY A 144 -8.11 17.44 3.48
C GLY A 144 -6.90 16.64 2.98
N PRO A 145 -5.96 16.29 3.85
CA PRO A 145 -4.74 15.61 3.47
C PRO A 145 -5.03 14.26 2.79
N LEU A 146 -4.38 13.99 1.67
CA LEU A 146 -4.48 12.72 0.94
C LEU A 146 -3.35 11.76 1.30
N ILE A 147 -2.27 12.28 1.86
CA ILE A 147 -1.07 11.56 2.30
C ILE A 147 -0.69 12.04 3.69
N ARG A 148 -0.18 11.16 4.52
CA ARG A 148 0.47 11.52 5.78
C ARG A 148 1.93 11.13 5.80
N ARG A 149 2.71 11.88 6.56
CA ARG A 149 4.09 11.61 6.89
C ARG A 149 4.14 10.74 8.15
N ILE A 150 4.87 9.64 8.09
CA ILE A 150 5.17 8.79 9.23
C ILE A 150 6.64 9.06 9.60
N PRO A 151 6.91 9.65 10.77
CA PRO A 151 8.27 10.00 11.17
C PRO A 151 9.14 8.75 11.37
N ALA A 152 10.45 8.94 11.28
CA ALA A 152 11.42 7.92 11.66
C ALA A 152 11.23 7.53 13.13
N GLY A 153 11.34 6.26 13.44
CA GLY A 153 11.10 5.71 14.79
C GLY A 153 10.45 4.34 14.72
N GLY A 154 10.37 3.62 15.83
CA GLY A 154 9.75 2.30 15.90
C GLY A 154 10.40 1.27 14.97
N GLY A 155 11.73 1.30 14.81
CA GLY A 155 12.48 0.42 13.91
C GLY A 155 12.76 1.00 12.52
N ARG A 156 12.12 2.10 12.12
CA ARG A 156 12.37 2.77 10.84
C ARG A 156 13.48 3.81 10.98
N ARG A 157 14.47 3.79 10.08
CA ARG A 157 15.61 4.74 10.09
C ARG A 157 15.27 6.06 9.37
N VAL A 158 14.28 6.04 8.48
CA VAL A 158 13.90 7.18 7.62
C VAL A 158 12.38 7.34 7.68
N GLU A 159 11.90 8.57 7.50
CA GLU A 159 10.48 8.85 7.38
C GLU A 159 9.89 8.23 6.12
N THR A 160 8.61 7.85 6.21
CA THR A 160 7.84 7.29 5.11
C THR A 160 6.54 8.07 4.92
N PHE A 161 5.97 7.95 3.74
CA PHE A 161 4.72 8.59 3.35
C PHE A 161 3.70 7.52 2.97
N GLU A 162 2.47 7.67 3.43
CA GLU A 162 1.37 6.76 3.08
C GLU A 162 0.12 7.53 2.68
N HIS A 163 -0.71 6.94 1.83
CA HIS A 163 -2.00 7.53 1.45
C HIS A 163 -3.04 7.35 2.58
N LEU A 164 -4.00 8.27 2.63
CA LEU A 164 -5.09 8.26 3.62
C LEU A 164 -6.44 7.80 3.03
N LEU A 165 -6.44 7.25 1.82
CA LEU A 165 -7.66 6.81 1.14
C LEU A 165 -8.20 5.47 1.63
N SER A 166 -7.45 4.72 2.41
CA SER A 166 -7.89 3.46 3.03
C SER A 166 -7.25 3.28 4.40
N GLU A 167 -7.91 2.53 5.28
CA GLU A 167 -7.26 1.96 6.44
C GLU A 167 -6.28 0.89 5.95
N GLN A 168 -5.00 1.21 5.94
CA GLN A 168 -3.99 0.22 5.57
C GLN A 168 -3.85 -0.80 6.70
N PRO A 169 -3.72 -2.09 6.39
CA PRO A 169 -3.23 -3.04 7.36
C PRO A 169 -1.85 -2.55 7.85
N PRO A 170 -1.50 -2.76 9.13
CA PRO A 170 -0.20 -2.34 9.65
C PRO A 170 0.89 -2.84 8.70
N ALA A 171 1.75 -1.91 8.25
CA ALA A 171 2.86 -2.26 7.37
C ALA A 171 3.65 -3.39 8.05
N PRO A 172 3.90 -4.53 7.37
CA PRO A 172 4.79 -5.53 7.92
C PRO A 172 6.11 -4.87 8.25
N GLU A 173 6.68 -5.27 9.36
CA GLU A 173 7.99 -4.81 9.77
C GLU A 173 8.98 -5.07 8.62
N PRO A 174 9.91 -4.14 8.34
CA PRO A 174 10.86 -4.30 7.25
C PRO A 174 11.63 -5.61 7.47
N GLU A 175 11.49 -6.53 6.53
CA GLU A 175 12.35 -7.72 6.46
C GLU A 175 13.82 -7.24 6.50
N PRO A 176 14.68 -7.76 7.37
CA PRO A 176 16.07 -7.35 7.41
C PRO A 176 16.79 -7.86 6.16
N GLY A 177 17.04 -6.95 5.22
CA GLY A 177 18.07 -7.09 4.21
C GLY A 177 17.74 -7.92 2.99
N GLY A 178 17.06 -7.33 2.01
CA GLY A 178 17.17 -7.69 0.60
C GLY A 178 18.23 -6.82 -0.07
N SER A 179 19.50 -7.14 0.08
CA SER A 179 20.60 -6.58 -0.72
C SER A 179 20.40 -6.99 -2.17
N SER A 180 20.18 -6.04 -3.05
CA SER A 180 20.36 -6.20 -4.49
C SER A 180 21.85 -6.49 -4.75
N SER A 181 22.17 -7.74 -5.01
CA SER A 181 23.47 -8.15 -5.52
C SER A 181 23.56 -7.82 -6.99
N GLU A 182 24.31 -6.80 -7.33
CA GLU A 182 24.99 -6.75 -8.63
C GLU A 182 26.18 -7.70 -8.57
N THR A 183 26.23 -8.58 -9.54
CA THR A 183 27.29 -9.56 -9.75
C THR A 183 28.56 -8.86 -10.19
N GLU A 184 29.65 -9.01 -9.42
CA GLU A 184 31.02 -9.01 -9.96
C GLU A 184 31.77 -10.20 -9.39
N ASP A 185 32.35 -10.97 -10.32
CA ASP A 185 33.17 -12.13 -10.10
C ASP A 185 34.44 -11.80 -9.29
N CYS A 186 34.74 -12.58 -8.24
CA CYS A 186 36.10 -12.87 -7.79
C CYS A 186 36.14 -14.13 -6.94
N GLU A 187 37.04 -15.03 -7.32
CA GLU A 187 37.36 -16.34 -6.75
C GLU A 187 38.10 -16.31 -5.39
N PRO A 188 38.42 -17.47 -4.76
CA PRO A 188 38.06 -17.78 -3.41
C PRO A 188 39.22 -17.71 -2.39
N GLY A 189 38.90 -17.46 -1.16
CA GLY A 189 39.81 -17.58 -0.03
C GLY A 189 39.11 -17.46 1.31
N CYS A 190 38.84 -18.59 1.93
CA CYS A 190 38.42 -18.75 3.34
C CYS A 190 39.45 -18.13 4.33
N PRO A 191 39.08 -17.71 5.57
CA PRO A 191 38.57 -18.61 6.62
C PRO A 191 37.57 -18.00 7.65
N ASP A 192 36.81 -18.93 8.25
CA ASP A 192 36.28 -18.94 9.62
C ASP A 192 35.36 -17.84 10.14
N THR A 193 34.09 -18.25 10.26
CA THR A 193 32.97 -17.60 10.92
C THR A 193 33.08 -17.67 12.45
N PRO A 194 32.81 -16.62 13.21
CA PRO A 194 32.40 -16.74 14.60
C PRO A 194 30.89 -16.86 14.72
N GLU A 195 30.45 -17.84 15.47
CA GLU A 195 29.06 -18.17 15.80
C GLU A 195 28.32 -16.97 16.43
N HIS A 196 27.14 -16.68 15.89
CA HIS A 196 26.21 -15.67 16.42
C HIS A 196 25.53 -16.21 17.70
N GLN A 197 25.95 -15.70 18.85
CA GLN A 197 25.27 -15.88 20.15
C GLN A 197 24.23 -14.76 20.42
N GLY A 198 23.52 -14.26 19.40
CA GLY A 198 22.56 -13.16 19.54
C GLY A 198 21.07 -13.56 19.52
N ASP A 199 20.75 -14.76 19.01
CA ASP A 199 19.36 -15.10 18.70
C ASP A 199 18.51 -15.59 19.89
N SER A 200 19.14 -16.10 20.98
CA SER A 200 18.39 -16.63 22.11
C SER A 200 17.71 -15.55 22.96
N ALA A 201 18.35 -14.44 23.20
CA ALA A 201 17.82 -13.36 24.03
C ALA A 201 16.62 -12.63 23.37
N TRP A 202 16.59 -12.63 22.03
CA TRP A 202 15.51 -12.03 21.27
C TRP A 202 14.24 -12.90 21.29
N HIS A 203 14.40 -14.22 21.14
CA HIS A 203 13.30 -15.19 21.24
C HIS A 203 12.69 -15.20 22.65
N GLU A 204 13.50 -15.21 23.71
CA GLU A 204 12.99 -15.12 25.09
C GLU A 204 12.21 -13.82 25.34
N SER A 205 12.62 -12.71 24.77
CA SER A 205 11.91 -11.44 24.91
C SER A 205 10.54 -11.42 24.22
N ILE A 206 10.43 -12.07 23.04
CA ILE A 206 9.16 -12.21 22.30
C ILE A 206 8.22 -13.19 23.01
N GLU A 207 8.71 -14.33 23.47
CA GLU A 207 7.90 -15.30 24.20
C GLU A 207 7.35 -14.72 25.50
N ALA A 208 8.15 -13.94 26.24
CA ALA A 208 7.70 -13.27 27.45
C ALA A 208 6.61 -12.22 27.19
N ARG A 209 6.67 -11.50 26.04
CA ARG A 209 5.64 -10.55 25.64
C ARG A 209 4.36 -11.25 25.18
N LEU A 210 4.47 -12.35 24.45
CA LEU A 210 3.33 -13.17 24.03
C LEU A 210 2.59 -13.74 25.25
N ALA A 211 3.31 -14.35 26.18
CA ALA A 211 2.71 -14.89 27.40
C ALA A 211 1.98 -13.79 28.23
N ARG A 212 2.53 -12.59 28.29
CA ARG A 212 1.88 -11.47 28.97
C ARG A 212 0.59 -11.02 28.28
N LEU A 213 0.58 -10.92 26.97
CA LEU A 213 -0.61 -10.57 26.18
C LEU A 213 -1.70 -11.64 26.30
N GLU A 214 -1.35 -12.93 26.26
CA GLU A 214 -2.28 -14.02 26.47
C GLU A 214 -2.92 -13.97 27.86
N GLN A 215 -2.17 -13.62 28.88
CA GLN A 215 -2.68 -13.47 30.25
C GLN A 215 -3.61 -12.25 30.38
N GLU A 216 -3.31 -11.14 29.72
CA GLU A 216 -4.22 -9.97 29.67
C GLU A 216 -5.52 -10.30 28.95
N VAL A 217 -5.47 -11.01 27.83
CA VAL A 217 -6.66 -11.48 27.08
C VAL A 217 -7.52 -12.41 27.92
N MET A 218 -6.91 -13.36 28.64
CA MET A 218 -7.64 -14.26 29.55
C MET A 218 -8.31 -13.50 30.70
N THR A 219 -7.61 -12.52 31.25
CA THR A 219 -8.15 -11.67 32.34
C THR A 219 -9.32 -10.82 31.85
N LEU A 220 -9.20 -10.22 30.66
CA LEU A 220 -10.29 -9.43 30.05
C LEU A 220 -11.50 -10.33 29.73
N ARG A 221 -11.31 -11.52 29.17
CA ARG A 221 -12.39 -12.48 28.91
C ARG A 221 -13.11 -12.90 30.20
N SER A 222 -12.36 -13.15 31.27
CA SER A 222 -12.95 -13.49 32.58
C SER A 222 -13.79 -12.36 33.13
N ARG A 223 -13.32 -11.12 33.04
CA ARG A 223 -14.07 -9.92 33.48
C ARG A 223 -15.33 -9.72 32.65
N ILE A 224 -15.26 -9.89 31.33
CA ILE A 224 -16.44 -9.77 30.45
C ILE A 224 -17.48 -10.86 30.81
N ASN A 225 -17.06 -12.10 31.03
CA ASN A 225 -17.98 -13.17 31.44
C ASN A 225 -18.60 -12.90 32.82
N GLN A 226 -17.87 -12.28 33.75
CA GLN A 226 -18.38 -11.88 35.04
C GLN A 226 -19.42 -10.74 34.95
N PHE A 227 -19.24 -9.82 34.00
CA PHE A 227 -20.23 -8.77 33.73
C PHE A 227 -21.48 -9.30 33.04
N LEU A 228 -21.33 -10.23 32.08
CA LEU A 228 -22.45 -10.82 31.34
C LEU A 228 -23.20 -11.91 32.15
N GLY A 229 -22.57 -12.52 33.16
CA GLY A 229 -23.18 -13.53 34.03
C GLY A 229 -23.90 -12.92 35.29
N GLY A 230 -23.87 -11.61 35.48
CA GLY A 230 -24.46 -10.91 36.62
C GLY A 230 -25.90 -10.43 36.46
N GLU A 231 -26.55 -10.63 35.31
CA GLU A 231 -27.94 -10.26 35.06
C GLU A 231 -28.89 -11.45 35.00
N SER A 232 -28.90 -12.27 36.06
CA SER A 232 -29.92 -13.31 36.23
C SER A 232 -30.11 -13.57 37.72
N GLN A 233 -30.72 -12.62 38.43
CA GLN A 233 -31.53 -12.86 39.63
C GLN A 233 -32.63 -11.81 39.76
#